data_02c2ead0b34add3eee46f8919d52c016
#
_entry.id   02c2ead0b34add3eee46f8919d52c016
#
_cell.length_a   1.000
_cell.length_b   1.000
_cell.length_c   1.000
_cell.angle_alpha   90.00
_cell.angle_beta   90.00
_cell.angle_gamma   90.00
#
_symmetry.space_group_name_H-M   'P 1'
#
loop_
_entity.id
_entity.type
_entity.pdbx_description
1 polymer ?
#
loop_
_entity_poly.entity_id
_entity_poly.type
_entity_poly.pdbx_seq_one_letter_code
_entity_poly.pdbx_strand_id
1 'polypeptide(L)'
;MKVNLHDNRALKVAMTALAGAVMAACGGSSNPTNDLPAGITPVSATVYPATTAGKGDTAATQDLLTGGIGKTGLGAATPAYADPANPTAAELRRNALYSNYRGILDYSVNGGYGSLYGPNVTAAGAVTTGEGLIPGREYVAVLDDGSGRKRTVIAVQVPDSFNQANPCVVLGASSGSRGVYGAIGTAGEWGLKKGCAVALTDAGKGVGLYDMMDDTVHKIDGTRATRTAAGSLNFFAANITDAARTAYNALFPNRLAIKQVHSQQNPEKDWGNDTLAAGRYAMFVLNDRHGTAANPVPFTPENTIVIAGSASNGGAASLGAAEKDSGGLIDGVVASEPVTEMPTASGYGIQFGGAAVSGYGKTLADYTTYGNIYQPCAALATDAAMSETSIFNYIQLVGMTARAAARCDGLAAKGLVSGADTAARSQDALNKLRAYGWTPDNDQMHNAHYALGNGPILSAMYPVSYGRFPVEANVCNTSFGAVNATGAPVAVAPATLAQSFATANGTANGTPATVVYNVSVGGAKAWQFAVSPSTGVADFGLDNALCQRALVTGVDSVTGAALTASSTPTKAQSDAVRAGIAEVVLNGNL
;
A
#
# COMPACT_ATOMS: atom_id res chain seq x y z
N MET A 1 -5.43 -35.32 -4.60
CA MET A 1 -5.44 -35.83 -3.22
C MET A 1 -6.41 -34.97 -2.44
N LYS A 2 -7.61 -35.47 -2.10
CA LYS A 2 -8.61 -34.71 -1.32
C LYS A 2 -8.18 -34.77 0.14
N VAL A 3 -7.69 -33.66 0.70
CA VAL A 3 -7.43 -33.56 2.13
C VAL A 3 -8.76 -33.26 2.82
N ASN A 4 -9.19 -34.17 3.68
CA ASN A 4 -10.43 -34.05 4.45
C ASN A 4 -10.22 -33.07 5.60
N LEU A 5 -10.78 -31.87 5.48
CA LEU A 5 -10.68 -30.78 6.48
C LEU A 5 -11.49 -31.04 7.77
N HIS A 6 -12.17 -32.21 7.90
CA HIS A 6 -12.99 -32.48 9.06
C HIS A 6 -12.26 -33.02 10.32
N ASP A 7 -11.04 -33.55 10.17
CA ASP A 7 -10.36 -34.19 11.31
C ASP A 7 -9.63 -33.23 12.26
N ASN A 8 -9.32 -32.03 11.80
CA ASN A 8 -8.63 -31.05 12.66
C ASN A 8 -9.54 -30.39 13.73
N ARG A 9 -10.87 -30.36 13.53
CA ARG A 9 -11.79 -29.80 14.53
C ARG A 9 -11.96 -30.76 15.75
N ALA A 10 -11.98 -32.04 15.50
CA ALA A 10 -12.09 -33.02 16.58
C ALA A 10 -10.83 -33.04 17.48
N LEU A 11 -9.66 -32.84 16.91
CA LEU A 11 -8.39 -32.81 17.64
C LEU A 11 -8.24 -31.52 18.48
N LYS A 12 -8.66 -30.38 17.95
CA LYS A 12 -8.68 -29.09 18.69
C LYS A 12 -9.64 -29.15 19.86
N VAL A 13 -10.85 -29.70 19.69
CA VAL A 13 -11.85 -29.85 20.78
C VAL A 13 -11.33 -30.77 21.87
N ALA A 14 -10.61 -31.85 21.55
CA ALA A 14 -10.08 -32.76 22.53
C ALA A 14 -8.94 -32.16 23.37
N MET A 15 -8.07 -31.35 22.80
CA MET A 15 -7.01 -30.65 23.55
C MET A 15 -7.55 -29.52 24.41
N THR A 16 -8.57 -28.80 23.95
CA THR A 16 -9.20 -27.71 24.70
C THR A 16 -10.00 -28.27 25.91
N ALA A 17 -10.64 -29.44 25.77
CA ALA A 17 -11.33 -30.09 26.86
C ALA A 17 -10.37 -30.57 27.96
N LEU A 18 -9.15 -31.00 27.64
CA LEU A 18 -8.14 -31.39 28.62
C LEU A 18 -7.52 -30.19 29.34
N ALA A 19 -7.31 -29.09 28.65
CA ALA A 19 -6.83 -27.83 29.25
C ALA A 19 -7.90 -27.20 30.15
N GLY A 20 -9.18 -27.29 29.77
CA GLY A 20 -10.30 -26.82 30.60
C GLY A 20 -10.50 -27.61 31.91
N ALA A 21 -10.20 -28.92 31.92
CA ALA A 21 -10.33 -29.75 33.10
C ALA A 21 -9.23 -29.50 34.18
N VAL A 22 -8.06 -28.98 33.76
CA VAL A 22 -6.98 -28.63 34.70
C VAL A 22 -7.17 -27.22 35.28
N MET A 23 -7.87 -26.31 34.58
CA MET A 23 -8.14 -24.95 35.07
C MET A 23 -9.38 -24.86 35.97
N ALA A 24 -10.28 -25.83 35.93
CA ALA A 24 -11.46 -25.88 36.82
C ALA A 24 -11.13 -26.21 38.29
N ALA A 25 -9.86 -26.47 38.61
CA ALA A 25 -9.44 -26.79 39.99
C ALA A 25 -8.91 -25.56 40.78
N CYS A 26 -8.80 -24.35 40.17
CA CYS A 26 -8.42 -23.13 40.89
C CYS A 26 -9.48 -22.05 40.70
N GLY A 27 -10.26 -21.85 41.72
CA GLY A 27 -11.44 -21.04 41.86
C GLY A 27 -11.50 -19.65 41.22
N GLY A 28 -12.71 -19.34 40.79
CA GLY A 28 -13.16 -18.01 40.38
C GLY A 28 -13.49 -17.95 38.89
N SER A 29 -14.71 -18.29 38.49
CA SER A 29 -15.26 -17.99 37.16
C SER A 29 -15.51 -16.47 37.07
N SER A 30 -14.47 -15.71 36.77
CA SER A 30 -14.70 -14.38 36.20
C SER A 30 -15.27 -14.59 34.80
N ASN A 31 -16.49 -14.10 34.54
CA ASN A 31 -16.98 -14.03 33.15
C ASN A 31 -15.93 -13.36 32.27
N PRO A 32 -15.68 -13.87 31.04
CA PRO A 32 -14.75 -13.25 30.14
C PRO A 32 -15.16 -11.79 29.93
N THR A 33 -14.20 -10.88 30.00
CA THR A 33 -14.41 -9.45 29.73
C THR A 33 -14.15 -9.14 28.28
N ASN A 34 -14.93 -8.24 27.70
CA ASN A 34 -14.68 -7.71 26.34
C ASN A 34 -13.71 -6.54 26.43
N ASP A 35 -12.41 -6.84 26.46
CA ASP A 35 -11.39 -5.82 26.64
C ASP A 35 -10.95 -5.23 25.30
N LEU A 36 -10.80 -3.89 25.25
CA LEU A 36 -10.26 -3.21 24.09
C LEU A 36 -8.82 -3.66 23.85
N PRO A 37 -8.46 -4.11 22.63
CA PRO A 37 -7.10 -4.55 22.34
C PRO A 37 -6.07 -3.46 22.57
N ALA A 38 -4.91 -3.83 23.12
CA ALA A 38 -3.85 -2.88 23.46
C ALA A 38 -3.37 -2.07 22.25
N GLY A 39 -3.05 -0.80 22.46
CA GLY A 39 -2.58 0.13 21.44
C GLY A 39 -3.69 0.68 20.54
N ILE A 40 -4.92 0.21 20.65
CA ILE A 40 -6.05 0.69 19.86
C ILE A 40 -6.77 1.82 20.59
N THR A 41 -7.02 2.91 19.87
CA THR A 41 -7.83 4.04 20.33
C THR A 41 -9.01 4.22 19.38
N PRO A 42 -10.28 4.01 19.84
CA PRO A 42 -11.46 4.30 19.05
C PRO A 42 -11.55 5.78 18.70
N VAL A 43 -11.96 6.09 17.46
CA VAL A 43 -12.09 7.47 16.95
C VAL A 43 -13.55 7.81 16.69
N SER A 44 -14.29 6.92 16.01
CA SER A 44 -15.70 7.17 15.69
C SER A 44 -16.49 5.88 15.54
N ALA A 45 -17.82 5.99 15.73
CA ALA A 45 -18.80 4.96 15.41
C ALA A 45 -19.97 5.62 14.68
N THR A 46 -20.12 5.32 13.39
CA THR A 46 -21.08 6.03 12.51
C THR A 46 -22.07 5.03 11.90
N VAL A 47 -23.35 5.38 11.92
CA VAL A 47 -24.43 4.63 11.27
C VAL A 47 -24.58 5.12 9.83
N TYR A 48 -24.63 4.19 8.91
CA TYR A 48 -24.87 4.42 7.49
C TYR A 48 -26.15 3.67 7.08
N PRO A 49 -27.31 4.33 7.10
CA PRO A 49 -28.60 3.66 6.95
C PRO A 49 -28.96 3.32 5.50
N ALA A 50 -28.20 3.80 4.51
CA ALA A 50 -28.38 3.51 3.08
C ALA A 50 -29.82 3.77 2.59
N THR A 51 -30.45 4.85 3.03
CA THR A 51 -31.89 5.09 2.82
C THR A 51 -32.27 5.26 1.36
N THR A 52 -31.36 5.82 0.55
CA THR A 52 -31.55 5.97 -0.91
C THR A 52 -30.19 6.07 -1.59
N ALA A 53 -30.05 5.46 -2.78
CA ALA A 53 -28.90 5.73 -3.64
C ALA A 53 -28.93 7.20 -4.08
N GLY A 54 -27.78 7.86 -4.02
CA GLY A 54 -27.70 9.27 -4.37
C GLY A 54 -26.28 9.80 -4.35
N LYS A 55 -26.12 11.04 -3.94
CA LYS A 55 -24.81 11.71 -3.95
C LYS A 55 -23.85 11.25 -2.84
N GLY A 56 -24.37 10.63 -1.76
CA GLY A 56 -23.57 10.22 -0.62
C GLY A 56 -22.90 11.38 0.13
N ASP A 57 -23.51 12.56 0.14
CA ASP A 57 -22.93 13.79 0.70
C ASP A 57 -22.97 13.84 2.24
N THR A 58 -23.79 12.99 2.85
CA THR A 58 -23.95 12.90 4.31
C THR A 58 -23.94 11.45 4.76
N ALA A 59 -23.64 11.19 6.04
CA ALA A 59 -23.70 9.85 6.62
C ALA A 59 -25.08 9.21 6.44
N ALA A 60 -26.17 9.98 6.52
CA ALA A 60 -27.54 9.50 6.37
C ALA A 60 -27.84 8.92 4.97
N THR A 61 -27.12 9.35 3.94
CA THR A 61 -27.28 8.91 2.55
C THR A 61 -26.19 7.92 2.11
N GLN A 62 -25.23 7.62 2.97
CA GLN A 62 -24.16 6.66 2.68
C GLN A 62 -24.52 5.23 3.10
N ASP A 63 -23.77 4.29 2.52
CA ASP A 63 -23.74 2.87 2.86
C ASP A 63 -22.31 2.41 3.16
N LEU A 64 -22.13 1.15 3.52
CA LEU A 64 -20.83 0.60 3.88
C LEU A 64 -19.92 0.35 2.66
N LEU A 65 -20.48 -0.03 1.51
CA LEU A 65 -19.72 -0.48 0.34
C LEU A 65 -19.43 0.63 -0.66
N THR A 66 -20.42 1.45 -0.97
CA THR A 66 -20.35 2.38 -2.10
C THR A 66 -20.30 3.86 -1.70
N GLY A 67 -20.39 4.17 -0.39
CA GLY A 67 -20.51 5.55 0.07
C GLY A 67 -21.83 6.21 -0.38
N GLY A 68 -22.87 5.43 -0.62
CA GLY A 68 -24.22 5.89 -0.99
C GLY A 68 -24.41 6.15 -2.48
N ILE A 69 -23.40 5.96 -3.33
CA ILE A 69 -23.54 6.21 -4.77
C ILE A 69 -24.01 5.00 -5.56
N GLY A 70 -23.97 3.81 -4.94
CA GLY A 70 -24.43 2.57 -5.55
C GLY A 70 -23.61 2.10 -6.75
N LYS A 71 -24.09 1.03 -7.38
CA LYS A 71 -23.51 0.48 -8.63
C LYS A 71 -23.37 1.53 -9.72
N THR A 72 -24.42 2.32 -9.93
CA THR A 72 -24.44 3.36 -10.98
C THR A 72 -23.39 4.43 -10.73
N GLY A 73 -23.29 4.93 -9.50
CA GLY A 73 -22.30 5.95 -9.14
C GLY A 73 -20.87 5.45 -9.19
N LEU A 74 -20.61 4.20 -8.79
CA LEU A 74 -19.27 3.60 -8.92
C LEU A 74 -18.85 3.44 -10.41
N GLY A 75 -19.77 3.22 -11.33
CA GLY A 75 -19.50 3.17 -12.77
C GLY A 75 -19.42 4.54 -13.46
N ALA A 76 -19.83 5.62 -12.78
CA ALA A 76 -19.88 6.98 -13.33
C ALA A 76 -18.57 7.76 -13.15
N ALA A 77 -18.59 9.05 -13.51
CA ALA A 77 -17.49 9.97 -13.22
C ALA A 77 -17.32 10.20 -11.72
N THR A 78 -16.13 10.66 -11.32
CA THR A 78 -15.79 10.94 -9.91
C THR A 78 -16.82 11.87 -9.28
N PRO A 79 -17.39 11.51 -8.12
CA PRO A 79 -18.37 12.35 -7.45
C PRO A 79 -17.77 13.71 -7.09
N ALA A 80 -18.48 14.80 -7.45
CA ALA A 80 -18.05 16.16 -7.18
C ALA A 80 -18.11 16.48 -5.68
N TYR A 81 -17.27 17.41 -5.24
CA TYR A 81 -17.31 18.03 -3.92
C TYR A 81 -18.14 19.31 -3.98
N ALA A 82 -18.89 19.62 -2.93
CA ALA A 82 -19.62 20.88 -2.82
C ALA A 82 -18.64 22.07 -2.76
N ASP A 83 -17.60 21.95 -1.95
CA ASP A 83 -16.44 22.85 -1.94
C ASP A 83 -15.16 22.00 -2.13
N PRO A 84 -14.55 22.03 -3.33
CA PRO A 84 -13.35 21.26 -3.60
C PRO A 84 -12.14 21.60 -2.71
N ALA A 85 -12.08 22.80 -2.14
CA ALA A 85 -10.99 23.23 -1.28
C ALA A 85 -11.23 22.87 0.20
N ASN A 86 -12.49 22.67 0.60
CA ASN A 86 -12.89 22.33 1.96
C ASN A 86 -13.92 21.17 1.96
N PRO A 87 -13.58 20.00 1.43
CA PRO A 87 -14.49 18.87 1.39
C PRO A 87 -14.87 18.41 2.81
N THR A 88 -16.10 17.97 2.97
CA THR A 88 -16.56 17.37 4.22
C THR A 88 -15.99 15.95 4.40
N ALA A 89 -15.95 15.47 5.64
CA ALA A 89 -15.53 14.10 5.94
C ALA A 89 -16.39 13.04 5.19
N ALA A 90 -17.70 13.31 5.05
CA ALA A 90 -18.61 12.43 4.32
C ALA A 90 -18.27 12.36 2.82
N GLU A 91 -18.00 13.51 2.19
CA GLU A 91 -17.58 13.56 0.78
C GLU A 91 -16.22 12.86 0.57
N LEU A 92 -15.27 13.07 1.49
CA LEU A 92 -13.97 12.41 1.44
C LEU A 92 -14.09 10.88 1.59
N ARG A 93 -14.93 10.39 2.53
CA ARG A 93 -15.20 8.96 2.67
C ARG A 93 -15.83 8.37 1.40
N ARG A 94 -16.88 9.01 0.87
CA ARG A 94 -17.52 8.60 -0.39
C ARG A 94 -16.50 8.48 -1.52
N ASN A 95 -15.69 9.51 -1.72
CA ASN A 95 -14.70 9.53 -2.80
C ASN A 95 -13.54 8.58 -2.54
N ALA A 96 -13.17 8.31 -1.28
CA ALA A 96 -12.20 7.28 -0.95
C ALA A 96 -12.71 5.86 -1.28
N LEU A 97 -13.97 5.56 -0.97
CA LEU A 97 -14.60 4.31 -1.37
C LEU A 97 -14.66 4.18 -2.90
N TYR A 98 -15.10 5.22 -3.60
CA TYR A 98 -15.12 5.28 -5.06
C TYR A 98 -13.75 4.99 -5.68
N SER A 99 -12.72 5.70 -5.26
CA SER A 99 -11.37 5.60 -5.82
C SER A 99 -10.73 4.24 -5.50
N ASN A 100 -10.91 3.73 -4.29
CA ASN A 100 -10.32 2.46 -3.88
C ASN A 100 -11.03 1.25 -4.52
N TYR A 101 -12.34 1.29 -4.67
CA TYR A 101 -13.08 0.24 -5.37
C TYR A 101 -12.60 0.13 -6.82
N ARG A 102 -12.54 1.24 -7.54
CA ARG A 102 -12.12 1.32 -8.95
C ARG A 102 -10.62 1.16 -9.17
N GLY A 103 -9.83 1.27 -8.13
CA GLY A 103 -8.37 1.19 -8.24
C GLY A 103 -7.83 -0.22 -8.48
N ILE A 104 -8.64 -1.26 -8.30
CA ILE A 104 -8.25 -2.66 -8.49
C ILE A 104 -9.22 -3.40 -9.39
N LEU A 105 -10.52 -3.10 -9.28
CA LEU A 105 -11.54 -3.78 -10.06
C LEU A 105 -11.78 -3.04 -11.39
N ASP A 106 -11.94 -3.82 -12.46
CA ASP A 106 -12.41 -3.28 -13.73
C ASP A 106 -13.91 -2.96 -13.62
N TYR A 107 -14.25 -1.69 -13.66
CA TYR A 107 -15.62 -1.20 -13.55
C TYR A 107 -16.32 -1.06 -14.91
N SER A 108 -15.73 -1.57 -15.99
CA SER A 108 -16.35 -1.63 -17.30
C SER A 108 -17.29 -2.84 -17.42
N VAL A 109 -18.28 -2.72 -18.31
CA VAL A 109 -19.18 -3.84 -18.64
C VAL A 109 -18.40 -5.01 -19.24
N ASN A 110 -17.36 -4.73 -20.02
CA ASN A 110 -16.52 -5.75 -20.64
C ASN A 110 -15.70 -6.53 -19.60
N GLY A 111 -15.34 -5.91 -18.47
CA GLY A 111 -14.69 -6.57 -17.35
C GLY A 111 -15.64 -7.40 -16.47
N GLY A 112 -16.95 -7.35 -16.74
CA GLY A 112 -17.96 -8.09 -15.98
C GLY A 112 -18.61 -7.31 -14.84
N TYR A 113 -18.33 -6.01 -14.72
CA TYR A 113 -18.96 -5.16 -13.71
C TYR A 113 -20.49 -5.10 -13.90
N GLY A 114 -21.21 -5.38 -12.83
CA GLY A 114 -22.67 -5.43 -12.81
C GLY A 114 -23.28 -6.74 -13.33
N SER A 115 -22.46 -7.71 -13.78
CA SER A 115 -22.88 -9.03 -14.25
C SER A 115 -22.17 -10.19 -13.54
N LEU A 116 -20.86 -10.12 -13.37
CA LEU A 116 -20.07 -11.13 -12.62
C LEU A 116 -19.76 -10.67 -11.19
N TYR A 117 -19.55 -9.40 -11.01
CA TYR A 117 -19.31 -8.74 -9.73
C TYR A 117 -19.86 -7.31 -9.76
N GLY A 118 -19.80 -6.63 -8.65
CA GLY A 118 -20.35 -5.28 -8.50
C GLY A 118 -21.47 -5.25 -7.45
N PRO A 119 -21.81 -4.09 -6.91
CA PRO A 119 -22.74 -3.97 -5.78
C PRO A 119 -24.08 -4.68 -6.00
N ASN A 120 -24.62 -4.66 -7.23
CA ASN A 120 -25.88 -5.30 -7.60
C ASN A 120 -25.81 -6.82 -7.79
N VAL A 121 -24.63 -7.43 -7.70
CA VAL A 121 -24.49 -8.89 -7.78
C VAL A 121 -24.50 -9.44 -6.35
N THR A 122 -25.41 -10.35 -6.05
CA THR A 122 -25.58 -10.92 -4.71
C THR A 122 -24.43 -11.85 -4.34
N ALA A 123 -24.33 -12.22 -3.05
CA ALA A 123 -23.37 -13.20 -2.58
C ALA A 123 -23.49 -14.59 -3.23
N ALA A 124 -24.65 -14.91 -3.83
CA ALA A 124 -24.91 -16.13 -4.59
C ALA A 124 -24.65 -15.98 -6.09
N GLY A 125 -24.15 -14.81 -6.56
CA GLY A 125 -23.89 -14.53 -7.96
C GLY A 125 -25.13 -14.11 -8.78
N ALA A 126 -26.28 -13.90 -8.15
CA ALA A 126 -27.47 -13.44 -8.85
C ALA A 126 -27.40 -11.93 -9.13
N VAL A 127 -27.64 -11.53 -10.38
CA VAL A 127 -27.71 -10.13 -10.79
C VAL A 127 -29.07 -9.54 -10.40
N THR A 128 -29.06 -8.39 -9.74
CA THR A 128 -30.25 -7.63 -9.38
C THR A 128 -30.30 -6.31 -10.15
N THR A 129 -31.47 -5.66 -10.13
CA THR A 129 -31.67 -4.32 -10.71
C THR A 129 -31.39 -3.20 -9.71
N GLY A 130 -31.08 -3.54 -8.44
CA GLY A 130 -30.82 -2.57 -7.38
C GLY A 130 -29.42 -1.97 -7.45
N GLU A 131 -29.21 -0.93 -6.65
CA GLU A 131 -27.92 -0.24 -6.53
C GLU A 131 -26.93 -0.96 -5.60
N GLY A 132 -27.37 -1.98 -4.87
CA GLY A 132 -26.52 -2.80 -4.01
C GLY A 132 -26.01 -2.08 -2.76
N LEU A 133 -26.79 -1.16 -2.21
CA LEU A 133 -26.46 -0.46 -0.98
C LEU A 133 -26.50 -1.41 0.22
N ILE A 134 -25.50 -1.31 1.09
CA ILE A 134 -25.41 -2.15 2.28
C ILE A 134 -25.44 -1.25 3.54
N PRO A 135 -26.60 -1.18 4.24
CA PRO A 135 -26.69 -0.44 5.49
C PRO A 135 -25.91 -1.10 6.61
N GLY A 136 -25.49 -0.29 7.59
CA GLY A 136 -24.77 -0.81 8.74
C GLY A 136 -24.07 0.28 9.54
N ARG A 137 -23.08 -0.15 10.32
CA ARG A 137 -22.28 0.76 11.16
C ARG A 137 -20.78 0.53 10.89
N GLU A 138 -20.04 1.63 10.89
CA GLU A 138 -18.58 1.64 10.75
C GLU A 138 -17.94 2.21 12.01
N TYR A 139 -16.93 1.52 12.50
CA TYR A 139 -16.14 1.87 13.69
C TYR A 139 -14.70 2.14 13.24
N VAL A 140 -14.25 3.38 13.41
CA VAL A 140 -12.88 3.77 13.05
C VAL A 140 -12.04 3.85 14.31
N ALA A 141 -10.83 3.31 14.25
CA ALA A 141 -9.85 3.34 15.32
C ALA A 141 -8.43 3.56 14.77
N VAL A 142 -7.53 3.93 15.65
CA VAL A 142 -6.10 4.06 15.38
C VAL A 142 -5.35 3.09 16.29
N LEU A 143 -4.50 2.27 15.70
CA LEU A 143 -3.49 1.47 16.38
C LEU A 143 -2.18 2.25 16.41
N ASP A 144 -1.62 2.45 17.61
CA ASP A 144 -0.30 3.08 17.79
C ASP A 144 0.54 2.31 18.81
N ASP A 145 1.84 2.33 18.65
CA ASP A 145 2.81 1.68 19.55
C ASP A 145 3.27 2.62 20.68
N GLY A 146 2.60 3.75 20.86
CA GLY A 146 2.96 4.80 21.81
C GLY A 146 3.94 5.83 21.25
N SER A 147 4.50 5.61 20.06
CA SER A 147 5.43 6.55 19.42
C SER A 147 4.73 7.75 18.77
N GLY A 148 3.43 7.68 18.53
CA GLY A 148 2.67 8.65 17.74
C GLY A 148 3.04 8.67 16.24
N ARG A 149 3.84 7.71 15.80
CA ARG A 149 4.34 7.62 14.41
C ARG A 149 3.74 6.47 13.62
N LYS A 150 3.41 5.37 14.29
CA LYS A 150 2.81 4.17 13.66
C LYS A 150 1.43 4.49 13.09
N ARG A 151 0.50 4.91 13.91
CA ARG A 151 -0.85 5.42 13.59
C ARG A 151 -1.56 4.64 12.46
N THR A 152 -1.59 3.32 12.59
CA THR A 152 -2.33 2.45 11.66
C THR A 152 -3.83 2.67 11.82
N VAL A 153 -4.53 2.96 10.73
CA VAL A 153 -5.98 3.19 10.75
C VAL A 153 -6.70 1.87 10.50
N ILE A 154 -7.73 1.63 11.30
CA ILE A 154 -8.62 0.47 11.22
C ILE A 154 -10.06 0.99 11.04
N ALA A 155 -10.84 0.37 10.12
CA ALA A 155 -12.26 0.61 9.97
C ALA A 155 -13.00 -0.74 10.00
N VAL A 156 -13.79 -0.97 11.04
CA VAL A 156 -14.63 -2.17 11.16
C VAL A 156 -16.03 -1.83 10.67
N GLN A 157 -16.46 -2.48 9.61
CA GLN A 157 -17.80 -2.35 9.02
C GLN A 157 -18.66 -3.54 9.45
N VAL A 158 -19.77 -3.29 10.14
CA VAL A 158 -20.73 -4.31 10.56
C VAL A 158 -22.05 -4.04 9.83
N PRO A 159 -22.42 -4.84 8.81
CA PRO A 159 -23.67 -4.67 8.10
C PRO A 159 -24.87 -5.00 9.01
N ASP A 160 -26.02 -4.38 8.73
CA ASP A 160 -27.25 -4.71 9.48
C ASP A 160 -27.71 -6.15 9.24
N SER A 161 -27.25 -6.77 8.15
CA SER A 161 -27.43 -8.19 7.84
C SER A 161 -26.41 -9.12 8.51
N PHE A 162 -25.60 -8.64 9.47
CA PHE A 162 -24.61 -9.49 10.15
C PHE A 162 -25.24 -10.74 10.74
N ASN A 163 -24.70 -11.91 10.36
CA ASN A 163 -25.26 -13.18 10.73
C ASN A 163 -24.71 -13.69 12.07
N GLN A 164 -25.41 -13.38 13.17
CA GLN A 164 -25.00 -13.80 14.50
C GLN A 164 -25.04 -15.31 14.73
N ALA A 165 -25.84 -16.07 13.95
CA ALA A 165 -25.93 -17.53 14.09
C ALA A 165 -24.74 -18.25 13.42
N ASN A 166 -24.15 -17.64 12.40
CA ASN A 166 -22.94 -18.12 11.72
C ASN A 166 -22.00 -16.92 11.52
N PRO A 167 -21.40 -16.43 12.60
CA PRO A 167 -20.62 -15.20 12.57
C PRO A 167 -19.36 -15.37 11.73
N CYS A 168 -19.05 -14.33 10.97
CA CYS A 168 -17.81 -14.26 10.21
C CYS A 168 -17.22 -12.86 10.18
N VAL A 169 -15.90 -12.79 10.08
CA VAL A 169 -15.12 -11.57 9.92
C VAL A 169 -14.18 -11.71 8.73
N VAL A 170 -14.13 -10.68 7.89
CA VAL A 170 -13.17 -10.60 6.79
C VAL A 170 -12.16 -9.52 7.12
N LEU A 171 -10.87 -9.87 7.12
CA LEU A 171 -9.78 -8.93 7.33
C LEU A 171 -9.26 -8.46 5.98
N GLY A 172 -9.33 -7.17 5.71
CA GLY A 172 -8.91 -6.56 4.46
C GLY A 172 -7.79 -5.53 4.66
N ALA A 173 -6.53 -5.93 4.50
CA ALA A 173 -5.43 -5.00 4.49
C ALA A 173 -5.34 -4.26 3.14
N SER A 174 -5.02 -2.97 3.17
CA SER A 174 -4.89 -2.14 1.97
C SER A 174 -3.90 -2.73 0.97
N SER A 175 -4.32 -2.83 -0.28
CA SER A 175 -3.44 -3.11 -1.40
C SER A 175 -2.68 -1.84 -1.78
N GLY A 176 -1.34 -1.88 -1.73
CA GLY A 176 -0.51 -0.69 -1.90
C GLY A 176 -0.66 0.32 -0.76
N SER A 177 -0.16 1.53 -0.96
CA SER A 177 -0.18 2.63 0.04
C SER A 177 -1.48 3.43 -0.01
N ARG A 178 -2.61 2.75 -0.17
CA ARG A 178 -3.94 3.35 -0.16
C ARG A 178 -4.37 3.62 1.28
N GLY A 179 -5.47 4.32 1.46
CA GLY A 179 -6.05 4.52 2.77
C GLY A 179 -6.71 3.25 3.32
N VAL A 180 -7.40 3.41 4.45
CA VAL A 180 -8.08 2.31 5.15
C VAL A 180 -9.09 1.53 4.27
N TYR A 181 -9.66 2.18 3.25
CA TYR A 181 -10.58 1.54 2.31
C TYR A 181 -9.89 0.80 1.15
N GLY A 182 -8.57 0.67 1.18
CA GLY A 182 -7.78 0.08 0.08
C GLY A 182 -8.15 -1.35 -0.31
N ALA A 183 -8.82 -2.11 0.57
CA ALA A 183 -9.32 -3.46 0.31
C ALA A 183 -10.84 -3.54 0.15
N ILE A 184 -11.54 -2.41 -0.06
CA ILE A 184 -13.01 -2.42 -0.15
C ILE A 184 -13.52 -3.29 -1.32
N GLY A 185 -12.83 -3.28 -2.46
CA GLY A 185 -13.17 -4.11 -3.62
C GLY A 185 -12.68 -5.56 -3.50
N THR A 186 -11.53 -5.80 -2.85
CA THR A 186 -10.92 -7.14 -2.77
C THR A 186 -11.41 -7.97 -1.58
N ALA A 187 -11.80 -7.33 -0.48
CA ALA A 187 -12.28 -7.98 0.75
C ALA A 187 -13.67 -7.49 1.16
N GLY A 188 -13.92 -6.18 1.08
CA GLY A 188 -15.14 -5.56 1.59
C GLY A 188 -16.39 -6.02 0.88
N GLU A 189 -16.42 -6.03 -0.45
CA GLU A 189 -17.61 -6.35 -1.22
C GLU A 189 -18.17 -7.74 -0.88
N TRP A 190 -17.35 -8.78 -1.00
CA TRP A 190 -17.86 -10.13 -0.77
C TRP A 190 -18.13 -10.41 0.71
N GLY A 191 -17.32 -9.82 1.62
CA GLY A 191 -17.52 -9.96 3.06
C GLY A 191 -18.86 -9.38 3.52
N LEU A 192 -19.12 -8.11 3.16
CA LEU A 192 -20.38 -7.44 3.51
C LEU A 192 -21.60 -8.14 2.91
N LYS A 193 -21.53 -8.58 1.64
CA LYS A 193 -22.62 -9.33 0.98
C LYS A 193 -22.91 -10.69 1.61
N LYS A 194 -21.91 -11.32 2.21
CA LYS A 194 -22.07 -12.58 2.96
C LYS A 194 -22.64 -12.37 4.35
N GLY A 195 -22.85 -11.11 4.79
CA GLY A 195 -23.27 -10.79 6.14
C GLY A 195 -22.15 -10.93 7.17
N CYS A 196 -20.90 -10.89 6.74
CA CYS A 196 -19.72 -10.83 7.63
C CYS A 196 -19.48 -9.39 8.10
N ALA A 197 -18.88 -9.21 9.25
CA ALA A 197 -18.18 -7.98 9.57
C ALA A 197 -16.90 -7.90 8.72
N VAL A 198 -16.51 -6.68 8.33
CA VAL A 198 -15.29 -6.46 7.54
C VAL A 198 -14.36 -5.52 8.30
N ALA A 199 -13.16 -5.98 8.60
CA ALA A 199 -12.13 -5.18 9.26
C ALA A 199 -11.08 -4.73 8.23
N LEU A 200 -11.21 -3.50 7.78
CA LEU A 200 -10.29 -2.86 6.86
C LEU A 200 -9.14 -2.19 7.62
N THR A 201 -7.94 -2.21 7.06
CA THR A 201 -6.79 -1.49 7.64
C THR A 201 -5.85 -0.95 6.56
N ASP A 202 -5.24 0.22 6.82
CA ASP A 202 -4.15 0.75 6.01
C ASP A 202 -2.81 0.04 6.27
N ALA A 203 -2.76 -0.83 7.27
CA ALA A 203 -1.56 -1.57 7.69
C ALA A 203 -0.32 -0.66 7.84
N GLY A 204 -0.50 0.54 8.41
CA GLY A 204 0.57 1.52 8.63
C GLY A 204 1.05 2.27 7.39
N LYS A 205 0.55 1.94 6.20
CA LYS A 205 0.90 2.62 4.94
C LYS A 205 0.16 3.95 4.82
N GLY A 206 -1.10 3.89 4.43
CA GLY A 206 -2.01 5.04 4.35
C GLY A 206 -1.60 6.14 3.38
N VAL A 207 -2.52 7.08 3.21
CA VAL A 207 -2.41 8.22 2.29
C VAL A 207 -2.09 9.54 3.01
N GLY A 208 -1.52 9.47 4.22
CA GLY A 208 -1.18 10.65 5.01
C GLY A 208 -0.14 11.52 4.31
N LEU A 209 -0.52 12.74 3.97
CA LEU A 209 0.38 13.77 3.45
C LEU A 209 0.50 14.92 4.44
N TYR A 210 1.73 15.27 4.75
CA TYR A 210 2.07 16.45 5.55
C TYR A 210 2.69 17.50 4.62
N ASP A 211 2.03 18.64 4.49
CA ASP A 211 2.60 19.81 3.83
C ASP A 211 3.52 20.53 4.79
N MET A 212 4.81 20.51 4.47
CA MET A 212 5.84 21.05 5.34
C MET A 212 5.93 22.58 5.30
N MET A 213 5.40 23.23 4.23
CA MET A 213 5.45 24.68 4.11
C MET A 213 4.47 25.37 5.07
N ASP A 214 3.23 24.91 5.11
CA ASP A 214 2.16 25.51 5.91
C ASP A 214 1.83 24.74 7.19
N ASP A 215 2.58 23.68 7.51
CA ASP A 215 2.40 22.82 8.69
C ASP A 215 1.00 22.17 8.75
N THR A 216 0.44 21.73 7.61
CA THR A 216 -0.89 21.14 7.56
C THR A 216 -0.85 19.64 7.26
N VAL A 217 -1.80 18.92 7.86
CA VAL A 217 -1.93 17.45 7.82
C VAL A 217 -3.36 17.05 7.48
N HIS A 218 -3.54 15.79 7.03
CA HIS A 218 -4.85 15.17 7.10
C HIS A 218 -5.18 14.72 8.52
N LYS A 219 -6.42 14.84 8.91
CA LYS A 219 -6.99 14.13 10.06
C LYS A 219 -7.42 12.72 9.65
N ILE A 220 -7.74 11.89 10.63
CA ILE A 220 -8.23 10.51 10.41
C ILE A 220 -9.48 10.47 9.53
N ASP A 221 -10.34 11.50 9.59
CA ASP A 221 -11.54 11.64 8.74
C ASP A 221 -11.24 12.21 7.33
N GLY A 222 -9.99 12.46 7.03
CA GLY A 222 -9.51 12.98 5.74
C GLY A 222 -9.53 14.51 5.62
N THR A 223 -10.21 15.23 6.49
CA THR A 223 -10.20 16.70 6.45
C THR A 223 -8.85 17.26 6.87
N ARG A 224 -8.51 18.48 6.40
CA ARG A 224 -7.21 19.08 6.69
C ARG A 224 -7.27 20.06 7.86
N ALA A 225 -6.18 20.14 8.59
CA ALA A 225 -5.96 21.11 9.65
C ALA A 225 -4.44 21.37 9.80
N THR A 226 -4.07 22.42 10.52
CA THR A 226 -2.68 22.54 10.98
C THR A 226 -2.37 21.38 11.92
N ARG A 227 -1.09 20.97 11.97
CA ARG A 227 -0.62 19.87 12.84
C ARG A 227 -1.09 20.04 14.29
N THR A 228 -0.99 21.26 14.81
CA THR A 228 -1.43 21.59 16.18
C THR A 228 -2.95 21.45 16.33
N ALA A 229 -3.75 21.96 15.38
CA ALA A 229 -5.21 21.87 15.45
C ALA A 229 -5.74 20.45 15.25
N ALA A 230 -5.04 19.62 14.46
CA ALA A 230 -5.39 18.22 14.29
C ALA A 230 -5.18 17.40 15.59
N GLY A 231 -4.17 17.74 16.39
CA GLY A 231 -3.90 17.09 17.68
C GLY A 231 -3.87 15.56 17.57
N SER A 232 -4.62 14.87 18.43
CA SER A 232 -4.72 13.40 18.43
C SER A 232 -5.44 12.82 17.21
N LEU A 233 -6.15 13.63 16.43
CA LEU A 233 -6.78 13.20 15.17
C LEU A 233 -5.87 13.31 13.96
N ASN A 234 -4.65 13.80 14.13
CA ASN A 234 -3.64 13.83 13.08
C ASN A 234 -3.42 12.43 12.49
N PHE A 235 -3.55 12.32 11.17
CA PHE A 235 -3.30 11.05 10.47
C PHE A 235 -1.80 10.77 10.37
N PHE A 236 -1.02 11.77 9.96
CA PHE A 236 0.44 11.71 9.87
C PHE A 236 1.03 13.11 9.88
N ALA A 237 2.10 13.28 10.64
CA ALA A 237 3.07 14.37 10.51
C ALA A 237 4.48 13.80 10.61
N ALA A 238 5.43 14.34 9.85
CA ALA A 238 6.83 13.98 10.01
C ALA A 238 7.32 14.37 11.42
N ASN A 239 8.18 13.53 12.00
CA ASN A 239 8.81 13.79 13.29
C ASN A 239 9.95 14.80 13.10
N ILE A 240 9.60 16.07 12.97
CA ILE A 240 10.52 17.18 12.72
C ILE A 240 10.20 18.35 13.65
N THR A 241 11.21 18.99 14.20
CA THR A 241 11.02 20.22 15.00
C THR A 241 10.70 21.40 14.08
N ASP A 242 10.04 22.46 14.60
CA ASP A 242 9.73 23.65 13.81
C ASP A 242 10.98 24.34 13.27
N ALA A 243 12.07 24.37 14.04
CA ALA A 243 13.35 24.93 13.60
C ALA A 243 13.94 24.10 12.44
N ALA A 244 13.95 22.77 12.54
CA ALA A 244 14.45 21.89 11.50
C ALA A 244 13.55 21.96 10.23
N ARG A 245 12.22 22.03 10.40
CA ARG A 245 11.26 22.21 9.31
C ARG A 245 11.51 23.54 8.57
N THR A 246 11.72 24.62 9.32
CA THR A 246 12.04 25.94 8.73
C THR A 246 13.35 25.89 7.95
N ALA A 247 14.39 25.29 8.51
CA ALA A 247 15.68 25.12 7.83
C ALA A 247 15.56 24.24 6.58
N TYR A 248 14.80 23.14 6.65
CA TYR A 248 14.55 22.27 5.51
C TYR A 248 13.77 22.99 4.40
N ASN A 249 12.73 23.74 4.73
CA ASN A 249 11.93 24.50 3.76
C ASN A 249 12.71 25.62 3.07
N ALA A 250 13.69 26.19 3.74
CA ALA A 250 14.60 27.19 3.15
C ALA A 250 15.46 26.57 2.03
N LEU A 251 15.86 25.31 2.17
CA LEU A 251 16.64 24.56 1.17
C LEU A 251 15.78 23.89 0.11
N PHE A 252 14.64 23.33 0.54
CA PHE A 252 13.75 22.50 -0.26
C PHE A 252 12.30 22.99 -0.13
N PRO A 253 11.93 24.16 -0.69
CA PRO A 253 10.56 24.66 -0.62
C PRO A 253 9.57 23.76 -1.36
N ASN A 254 8.31 23.76 -0.93
CA ASN A 254 7.20 23.01 -1.54
C ASN A 254 7.40 21.48 -1.54
N ARG A 255 7.87 20.95 -0.42
CA ARG A 255 8.00 19.50 -0.24
C ARG A 255 6.91 18.96 0.67
N LEU A 256 6.53 17.72 0.37
CA LEU A 256 5.57 16.94 1.14
C LEU A 256 6.29 15.79 1.85
N ALA A 257 5.92 15.52 3.09
CA ALA A 257 6.24 14.25 3.72
C ALA A 257 5.08 13.28 3.55
N ILE A 258 5.39 12.00 3.34
CA ILE A 258 4.43 10.93 3.09
C ILE A 258 4.51 9.92 4.24
N LYS A 259 3.38 9.48 4.79
CA LYS A 259 3.32 8.56 5.94
C LYS A 259 4.16 7.31 5.75
N GLN A 260 3.96 6.56 4.69
CA GLN A 260 4.71 5.33 4.43
C GLN A 260 6.22 5.56 4.37
N VAL A 261 6.66 6.71 3.86
CA VAL A 261 8.07 7.02 3.60
C VAL A 261 8.75 7.61 4.84
N HIS A 262 8.08 8.59 5.49
CA HIS A 262 8.72 9.46 6.48
C HIS A 262 8.22 9.28 7.91
N SER A 263 7.41 8.25 8.18
CA SER A 263 6.99 7.92 9.55
C SER A 263 8.12 7.44 10.45
N GLN A 264 9.30 7.17 9.90
CA GLN A 264 10.41 6.51 10.60
C GLN A 264 10.02 5.15 11.19
N GLN A 265 9.01 4.54 10.59
CA GLN A 265 8.60 3.16 10.82
C GLN A 265 8.97 2.32 9.60
N ASN A 266 9.04 1.02 9.78
CA ASN A 266 9.05 0.06 8.69
C ASN A 266 7.68 -0.64 8.68
N PRO A 267 6.64 -0.06 8.06
CA PRO A 267 5.28 -0.61 8.17
C PRO A 267 5.17 -2.01 7.59
N GLU A 268 6.00 -2.36 6.63
CA GLU A 268 5.96 -3.67 5.96
C GLU A 268 6.23 -4.83 6.94
N LYS A 269 7.17 -4.68 7.85
CA LYS A 269 7.42 -5.70 8.89
C LYS A 269 6.22 -5.96 9.80
N ASP A 270 5.33 -4.96 9.94
CA ASP A 270 4.17 -4.98 10.83
C ASP A 270 2.84 -5.27 10.12
N TRP A 271 2.81 -5.37 8.78
CA TRP A 271 1.57 -5.58 8.03
C TRP A 271 0.72 -6.74 8.57
N GLY A 272 1.34 -7.87 8.87
CA GLY A 272 0.65 -9.02 9.45
C GLY A 272 0.08 -8.72 10.84
N ASN A 273 0.88 -8.13 11.72
CA ASN A 273 0.46 -7.77 13.07
C ASN A 273 -0.67 -6.73 13.06
N ASP A 274 -0.60 -5.76 12.14
CA ASP A 274 -1.63 -4.72 12.01
C ASP A 274 -2.95 -5.30 11.48
N THR A 275 -2.88 -6.31 10.60
CA THR A 275 -4.05 -7.06 10.13
C THR A 275 -4.66 -7.89 11.25
N LEU A 276 -3.86 -8.56 12.07
CA LEU A 276 -4.34 -9.26 13.27
C LEU A 276 -4.98 -8.31 14.28
N ALA A 277 -4.39 -7.13 14.49
CA ALA A 277 -4.96 -6.11 15.37
C ALA A 277 -6.33 -5.62 14.88
N ALA A 278 -6.49 -5.46 13.55
CA ALA A 278 -7.78 -5.14 12.96
C ALA A 278 -8.82 -6.25 13.23
N GLY A 279 -8.42 -7.52 13.13
CA GLY A 279 -9.26 -8.67 13.47
C GLY A 279 -9.67 -8.68 14.95
N ARG A 280 -8.74 -8.47 15.85
CA ARG A 280 -9.03 -8.38 17.29
C ARG A 280 -9.96 -7.22 17.63
N TYR A 281 -9.77 -6.08 16.96
CA TYR A 281 -10.69 -4.94 17.12
C TYR A 281 -12.08 -5.25 16.56
N ALA A 282 -12.20 -5.99 15.47
CA ALA A 282 -13.50 -6.45 14.97
C ALA A 282 -14.21 -7.37 15.98
N MET A 283 -13.51 -8.31 16.61
CA MET A 283 -14.06 -9.15 17.65
C MET A 283 -14.53 -8.31 18.85
N PHE A 284 -13.73 -7.34 19.28
CA PHE A 284 -14.12 -6.39 20.32
C PHE A 284 -15.42 -5.65 19.95
N VAL A 285 -15.48 -5.06 18.75
CA VAL A 285 -16.66 -4.33 18.26
C VAL A 285 -17.91 -5.19 18.19
N LEU A 286 -17.79 -6.43 17.71
CA LEU A 286 -18.91 -7.37 17.65
C LEU A 286 -19.42 -7.74 19.04
N ASN A 287 -18.52 -7.98 19.98
CA ASN A 287 -18.87 -8.30 21.37
C ASN A 287 -19.44 -7.08 22.10
N ASP A 288 -18.91 -5.87 21.87
CA ASP A 288 -19.47 -4.64 22.41
C ASP A 288 -20.91 -4.38 21.91
N ARG A 289 -21.17 -4.68 20.63
CA ARG A 289 -22.48 -4.46 19.99
C ARG A 289 -23.53 -5.49 20.38
N HIS A 290 -23.14 -6.76 20.55
CA HIS A 290 -24.08 -7.88 20.68
C HIS A 290 -23.95 -8.62 22.02
N GLY A 291 -22.96 -8.31 22.83
CA GLY A 291 -22.79 -8.86 24.15
C GLY A 291 -23.90 -8.43 25.11
N THR A 292 -24.15 -9.25 26.09
CA THR A 292 -25.11 -9.00 27.15
C THR A 292 -24.45 -9.16 28.53
N ALA A 293 -25.08 -8.71 29.60
CA ALA A 293 -24.54 -8.90 30.93
C ALA A 293 -24.34 -10.39 31.28
N ALA A 294 -25.17 -11.28 30.70
CA ALA A 294 -25.06 -12.73 30.91
C ALA A 294 -24.01 -13.40 30.01
N ASN A 295 -23.76 -12.83 28.84
CA ASN A 295 -22.75 -13.29 27.88
C ASN A 295 -22.06 -12.06 27.23
N PRO A 296 -21.05 -11.49 27.88
CA PRO A 296 -20.40 -10.28 27.38
C PRO A 296 -19.51 -10.53 26.14
N VAL A 297 -19.12 -11.77 25.87
CA VAL A 297 -18.25 -12.18 24.76
C VAL A 297 -18.91 -13.32 23.97
N PRO A 298 -20.03 -13.02 23.22
CA PRO A 298 -20.72 -14.05 22.43
C PRO A 298 -19.89 -14.56 21.24
N PHE A 299 -18.94 -13.77 20.73
CA PHE A 299 -18.11 -14.14 19.59
C PHE A 299 -16.67 -14.34 20.03
N THR A 300 -16.15 -15.52 19.72
CA THR A 300 -14.77 -15.94 20.01
C THR A 300 -14.12 -16.52 18.75
N PRO A 301 -12.79 -16.68 18.70
CA PRO A 301 -12.15 -17.33 17.55
C PRO A 301 -12.67 -18.74 17.26
N GLU A 302 -13.15 -19.46 18.28
CA GLU A 302 -13.63 -20.84 18.12
C GLU A 302 -15.01 -20.91 17.46
N ASN A 303 -15.83 -19.86 17.54
CA ASN A 303 -17.19 -19.86 16.99
C ASN A 303 -17.39 -18.84 15.85
N THR A 304 -16.38 -18.09 15.47
CA THR A 304 -16.43 -17.07 14.43
C THR A 304 -15.43 -17.41 13.32
N ILE A 305 -15.89 -17.48 12.07
CA ILE A 305 -15.00 -17.71 10.94
C ILE A 305 -14.28 -16.41 10.58
N VAL A 306 -12.95 -16.42 10.57
CA VAL A 306 -12.13 -15.26 10.24
C VAL A 306 -11.29 -15.55 8.99
N ILE A 307 -11.52 -14.78 7.92
CA ILE A 307 -10.78 -14.91 6.66
C ILE A 307 -9.96 -13.64 6.42
N ALA A 308 -8.65 -13.79 6.30
CA ALA A 308 -7.79 -12.68 5.85
C ALA A 308 -7.69 -12.70 4.32
N GLY A 309 -8.10 -11.60 3.66
CA GLY A 309 -8.15 -11.58 2.20
C GLY A 309 -7.83 -10.21 1.60
N SER A 310 -6.89 -10.17 0.64
CA SER A 310 -6.60 -8.97 -0.15
C SER A 310 -5.65 -9.31 -1.32
N ALA A 311 -5.22 -8.26 -2.05
CA ALA A 311 -4.31 -8.37 -3.17
C ALA A 311 -3.00 -7.59 -2.94
N SER A 312 -1.93 -7.92 -3.66
CA SER A 312 -0.64 -7.22 -3.68
C SER A 312 -0.05 -7.07 -2.26
N ASN A 313 0.29 -5.89 -1.79
CA ASN A 313 0.74 -5.67 -0.40
C ASN A 313 -0.29 -6.15 0.64
N GLY A 314 -1.59 -6.05 0.32
CA GLY A 314 -2.65 -6.57 1.18
C GLY A 314 -2.67 -8.10 1.22
N GLY A 315 -2.37 -8.77 0.10
CA GLY A 315 -2.17 -10.22 0.05
C GLY A 315 -1.00 -10.66 0.93
N ALA A 316 0.13 -9.94 0.85
CA ALA A 316 1.28 -10.16 1.72
C ALA A 316 0.93 -9.96 3.20
N ALA A 317 0.17 -8.91 3.52
CA ALA A 317 -0.31 -8.65 4.88
C ALA A 317 -1.21 -9.78 5.40
N SER A 318 -2.06 -10.36 4.54
CA SER A 318 -2.91 -11.50 4.89
C SER A 318 -2.11 -12.76 5.19
N LEU A 319 -1.09 -13.08 4.38
CA LEU A 319 -0.16 -14.18 4.64
C LEU A 319 0.65 -13.96 5.91
N GLY A 320 1.23 -12.76 6.07
CA GLY A 320 1.99 -12.41 7.26
C GLY A 320 1.12 -12.39 8.55
N ALA A 321 -0.18 -12.12 8.43
CA ALA A 321 -1.10 -12.24 9.56
C ALA A 321 -1.28 -13.69 9.99
N ALA A 322 -1.51 -14.60 9.04
CA ALA A 322 -1.64 -16.03 9.35
C ALA A 322 -0.35 -16.60 9.94
N GLU A 323 0.81 -16.21 9.39
CA GLU A 323 2.11 -16.65 9.91
C GLU A 323 2.36 -16.22 11.37
N LYS A 324 1.87 -15.02 11.74
CA LYS A 324 2.05 -14.43 13.08
C LYS A 324 0.90 -14.73 14.05
N ASP A 325 -0.12 -15.46 13.60
CA ASP A 325 -1.32 -15.75 14.38
C ASP A 325 -1.12 -16.91 15.35
N SER A 326 -0.38 -16.67 16.42
CA SER A 326 -0.21 -17.65 17.49
C SER A 326 -1.48 -17.90 18.31
N GLY A 327 -2.50 -17.05 18.17
CA GLY A 327 -3.77 -17.11 18.90
C GLY A 327 -4.88 -17.88 18.19
N GLY A 328 -4.65 -18.31 16.93
CA GLY A 328 -5.64 -19.06 16.16
C GLY A 328 -6.88 -18.23 15.80
N LEU A 329 -6.72 -16.94 15.55
CA LEU A 329 -7.79 -16.05 15.13
C LEU A 329 -8.22 -16.32 13.68
N ILE A 330 -7.26 -16.61 12.77
CA ILE A 330 -7.48 -16.72 11.33
C ILE A 330 -7.74 -18.17 10.95
N ASP A 331 -8.88 -18.44 10.31
CA ASP A 331 -9.24 -19.76 9.78
C ASP A 331 -8.78 -19.98 8.33
N GLY A 332 -8.60 -18.91 7.57
CA GLY A 332 -8.21 -19.01 6.17
C GLY A 332 -7.66 -17.73 5.58
N VAL A 333 -6.89 -17.89 4.49
CA VAL A 333 -6.29 -16.78 3.74
C VAL A 333 -6.68 -16.85 2.27
N VAL A 334 -7.02 -15.71 1.70
CA VAL A 334 -7.22 -15.49 0.27
C VAL A 334 -6.29 -14.37 -0.18
N ALA A 335 -5.12 -14.73 -0.72
CA ALA A 335 -4.12 -13.79 -1.17
C ALA A 335 -3.99 -13.83 -2.70
N SER A 336 -4.20 -12.67 -3.35
CA SER A 336 -4.01 -12.51 -4.80
C SER A 336 -2.73 -11.71 -5.04
N GLU A 337 -1.85 -12.21 -5.90
CA GLU A 337 -0.56 -11.60 -6.27
C GLU A 337 0.18 -10.99 -5.07
N PRO A 338 0.42 -11.75 -3.99
CA PRO A 338 1.02 -11.21 -2.78
C PRO A 338 2.45 -10.76 -3.02
N VAL A 339 2.78 -9.56 -2.57
CA VAL A 339 4.16 -9.06 -2.52
C VAL A 339 4.81 -9.62 -1.27
N THR A 340 5.37 -10.83 -1.37
CA THR A 340 6.01 -11.52 -0.25
C THR A 340 7.51 -11.64 -0.46
N GLU A 341 8.26 -11.39 0.60
CA GLU A 341 9.70 -11.63 0.66
C GLU A 341 9.93 -13.00 1.30
N MET A 342 10.33 -13.96 0.46
CA MET A 342 10.61 -15.32 0.93
C MET A 342 12.05 -15.45 1.43
N PRO A 343 12.28 -16.20 2.52
CA PRO A 343 13.63 -16.48 2.96
C PRO A 343 14.37 -17.31 1.89
N THR A 344 15.65 -17.04 1.72
CA THR A 344 16.54 -17.90 0.90
C THR A 344 16.73 -19.20 1.68
N ALA A 345 15.86 -20.19 1.47
CA ALA A 345 15.93 -21.45 2.19
C ALA A 345 16.67 -22.51 1.39
N SER A 346 17.46 -23.33 2.09
CA SER A 346 17.92 -24.63 1.61
C SER A 346 16.78 -25.63 1.79
N GLY A 347 16.47 -26.41 0.77
CA GLY A 347 15.53 -27.53 0.89
C GLY A 347 14.31 -27.48 -0.03
N TYR A 348 14.11 -26.38 -0.77
CA TYR A 348 13.14 -26.35 -1.85
C TYR A 348 13.74 -25.71 -3.12
N GLY A 349 13.16 -26.03 -4.28
CA GLY A 349 13.48 -25.42 -5.57
C GLY A 349 12.22 -24.83 -6.19
N ILE A 350 12.39 -23.78 -7.00
CA ILE A 350 11.31 -23.17 -7.77
C ILE A 350 11.50 -23.58 -9.23
N GLN A 351 10.42 -23.99 -9.88
CA GLN A 351 10.40 -24.30 -11.32
C GLN A 351 9.31 -23.47 -12.01
N PHE A 352 9.62 -23.00 -13.21
CA PHE A 352 8.69 -22.36 -14.11
C PHE A 352 8.72 -23.09 -15.46
N GLY A 353 7.58 -23.61 -15.91
CA GLY A 353 7.51 -24.40 -17.14
C GLY A 353 8.43 -25.63 -17.15
N GLY A 354 8.73 -26.22 -15.98
CA GLY A 354 9.64 -27.36 -15.82
C GLY A 354 11.13 -27.01 -15.77
N ALA A 355 11.50 -25.74 -15.99
CA ALA A 355 12.88 -25.26 -15.85
C ALA A 355 13.12 -24.70 -14.44
N ALA A 356 14.29 -24.98 -13.87
CA ALA A 356 14.67 -24.42 -12.58
C ALA A 356 14.82 -22.91 -12.67
N VAL A 357 14.18 -22.18 -11.73
CA VAL A 357 14.35 -20.73 -11.58
C VAL A 357 15.55 -20.49 -10.68
N SER A 358 16.60 -19.90 -11.23
CA SER A 358 17.74 -19.42 -10.46
C SER A 358 17.52 -17.97 -10.02
N GLY A 359 18.02 -17.60 -8.84
CA GLY A 359 18.01 -16.20 -8.38
C GLY A 359 16.69 -15.70 -7.78
N TYR A 360 15.81 -16.61 -7.33
CA TYR A 360 14.69 -16.26 -6.47
C TYR A 360 15.17 -15.73 -5.10
N GLY A 361 14.29 -15.03 -4.38
CA GLY A 361 14.62 -14.43 -3.07
C GLY A 361 15.22 -13.04 -3.15
N LYS A 362 15.11 -12.38 -4.31
CA LYS A 362 15.35 -10.93 -4.40
C LYS A 362 14.09 -10.18 -3.97
N THR A 363 14.28 -9.13 -3.18
CA THR A 363 13.18 -8.34 -2.66
C THR A 363 12.59 -7.39 -3.70
N LEU A 364 11.40 -6.84 -3.42
CA LEU A 364 10.79 -5.81 -4.25
C LEU A 364 11.75 -4.61 -4.45
N ALA A 365 12.41 -4.16 -3.36
CA ALA A 365 13.39 -3.07 -3.44
C ALA A 365 14.59 -3.42 -4.32
N ASP A 366 14.99 -4.68 -4.33
CA ASP A 366 16.07 -5.17 -5.18
C ASP A 366 15.67 -5.11 -6.66
N TYR A 367 14.54 -5.71 -7.05
CA TYR A 367 14.04 -5.67 -8.43
C TYR A 367 13.75 -4.25 -8.91
N THR A 368 13.07 -3.42 -8.10
CA THR A 368 12.68 -2.07 -8.52
C THR A 368 13.87 -1.16 -8.70
N THR A 369 14.87 -1.21 -7.81
CA THR A 369 16.08 -0.38 -7.97
C THR A 369 16.94 -0.82 -9.15
N TYR A 370 17.01 -2.10 -9.47
CA TYR A 370 17.67 -2.58 -10.68
C TYR A 370 16.90 -2.16 -11.94
N GLY A 371 15.58 -2.33 -11.93
CA GLY A 371 14.70 -1.88 -13.00
C GLY A 371 14.80 -0.37 -13.24
N ASN A 372 14.84 0.44 -12.18
CA ASN A 372 14.98 1.90 -12.27
C ASN A 372 16.26 2.32 -13.04
N ILE A 373 17.32 1.54 -12.98
CA ILE A 373 18.55 1.81 -13.75
C ILE A 373 18.36 1.49 -15.24
N TYR A 374 17.86 0.30 -15.57
CA TYR A 374 17.93 -0.27 -16.92
C TYR A 374 16.63 -0.14 -17.73
N GLN A 375 15.44 -0.13 -17.11
CA GLN A 375 14.15 -0.15 -17.81
C GLN A 375 13.96 0.99 -18.82
N PRO A 376 14.36 2.26 -18.57
CA PRO A 376 14.14 3.31 -19.57
C PRO A 376 14.92 3.07 -20.86
N CYS A 377 16.15 2.56 -20.74
CA CYS A 377 16.96 2.20 -21.89
C CYS A 377 16.40 0.94 -22.58
N ALA A 378 16.12 -0.12 -21.82
CA ALA A 378 15.56 -1.37 -22.33
C ALA A 378 14.20 -1.18 -23.04
N ALA A 379 13.41 -0.17 -22.64
CA ALA A 379 12.14 0.14 -23.29
C ALA A 379 12.27 0.56 -24.77
N LEU A 380 13.48 0.89 -25.23
CA LEU A 380 13.78 1.19 -26.62
C LEU A 380 14.27 -0.02 -27.40
N ALA A 381 14.49 -1.17 -26.76
CA ALA A 381 14.86 -2.41 -27.45
C ALA A 381 13.72 -2.87 -28.37
N THR A 382 14.08 -3.38 -29.53
CA THR A 382 13.10 -3.86 -30.51
C THR A 382 12.17 -4.92 -29.92
N ASP A 383 12.71 -5.86 -29.17
CA ASP A 383 11.93 -6.92 -28.51
C ASP A 383 10.89 -6.36 -27.51
N ALA A 384 11.28 -5.34 -26.72
CA ALA A 384 10.38 -4.73 -25.72
C ALA A 384 9.39 -3.77 -26.35
N ALA A 385 9.77 -3.04 -27.41
CA ALA A 385 8.92 -2.04 -28.09
C ALA A 385 7.92 -2.67 -29.04
N MET A 386 8.26 -3.82 -29.61
CA MET A 386 7.51 -4.47 -30.70
C MET A 386 6.54 -5.53 -30.24
N SER A 387 6.35 -5.71 -28.93
CA SER A 387 5.36 -6.68 -28.51
C SER A 387 3.97 -6.28 -28.99
N GLU A 388 3.28 -7.20 -29.62
CA GLU A 388 1.91 -7.01 -30.16
C GLU A 388 0.91 -6.56 -29.09
N THR A 389 1.21 -6.82 -27.83
CA THR A 389 0.41 -6.38 -26.68
C THR A 389 0.85 -5.06 -26.09
N SER A 390 1.99 -4.49 -26.51
CA SER A 390 2.33 -3.11 -26.18
C SER A 390 1.49 -2.15 -27.06
N ILE A 391 0.17 -2.27 -26.95
CA ILE A 391 -0.78 -1.27 -27.45
C ILE A 391 -0.34 0.14 -27.03
N PHE A 392 0.48 0.20 -25.98
CA PHE A 392 0.97 1.43 -25.42
C PHE A 392 2.48 1.36 -25.21
N ASN A 393 3.25 1.84 -26.18
CA ASN A 393 4.61 2.27 -25.88
C ASN A 393 4.52 3.59 -25.06
N TYR A 394 4.35 3.45 -23.73
CA TYR A 394 4.16 4.61 -22.84
C TYR A 394 5.33 5.58 -22.88
N ILE A 395 6.57 5.11 -23.04
CA ILE A 395 7.75 5.98 -23.20
C ILE A 395 7.57 6.91 -24.41
N GLN A 396 7.07 6.38 -25.52
CA GLN A 396 6.80 7.15 -26.73
C GLN A 396 5.56 8.04 -26.58
N LEU A 397 4.45 7.48 -26.05
CA LEU A 397 3.18 8.20 -25.89
C LEU A 397 3.29 9.44 -25.02
N VAL A 398 4.09 9.38 -23.94
CA VAL A 398 4.30 10.52 -23.05
C VAL A 398 5.52 11.38 -23.44
N GLY A 399 6.08 11.19 -24.63
CA GLY A 399 7.17 12.02 -25.16
C GLY A 399 8.52 11.85 -24.45
N MET A 400 8.79 10.69 -23.89
CA MET A 400 10.00 10.41 -23.09
C MET A 400 11.13 9.72 -23.89
N THR A 401 10.95 9.42 -25.18
CA THR A 401 11.90 8.65 -26.01
C THR A 401 13.31 9.24 -26.00
N ALA A 402 13.44 10.56 -26.14
CA ALA A 402 14.76 11.20 -26.14
C ALA A 402 15.49 11.06 -24.79
N ARG A 403 14.75 11.09 -23.68
CA ARG A 403 15.33 10.89 -22.34
C ARG A 403 15.69 9.44 -22.09
N ALA A 404 14.92 8.51 -22.64
CA ALA A 404 15.25 7.08 -22.60
C ALA A 404 16.54 6.79 -23.40
N ALA A 405 16.73 7.42 -24.56
CA ALA A 405 17.97 7.36 -25.31
C ALA A 405 19.14 7.98 -24.52
N ALA A 406 18.94 9.13 -23.89
CA ALA A 406 19.94 9.75 -23.01
C ALA A 406 20.30 8.84 -21.81
N ARG A 407 19.33 8.06 -21.26
CA ARG A 407 19.65 7.03 -20.26
C ARG A 407 20.55 5.94 -20.82
N CYS A 408 20.34 5.48 -22.06
CA CYS A 408 21.24 4.51 -22.73
C CYS A 408 22.66 5.09 -22.85
N ASP A 409 22.78 6.36 -23.25
CA ASP A 409 24.07 7.03 -23.36
C ASP A 409 24.75 7.19 -21.99
N GLY A 410 24.01 7.60 -20.97
CA GLY A 410 24.50 7.69 -19.59
C GLY A 410 24.99 6.37 -19.02
N LEU A 411 24.26 5.28 -19.27
CA LEU A 411 24.67 3.95 -18.88
C LEU A 411 25.94 3.50 -19.62
N ALA A 412 26.05 3.76 -20.91
CA ALA A 412 27.23 3.44 -21.70
C ALA A 412 28.46 4.25 -21.23
N ALA A 413 28.29 5.55 -20.93
CA ALA A 413 29.37 6.38 -20.40
C ALA A 413 29.92 5.88 -19.05
N LYS A 414 29.08 5.17 -18.27
CA LYS A 414 29.48 4.55 -17.01
C LYS A 414 29.91 3.07 -17.16
N GLY A 415 29.95 2.55 -18.39
CA GLY A 415 30.31 1.14 -18.64
C GLY A 415 29.25 0.12 -18.19
N LEU A 416 28.03 0.58 -17.90
CA LEU A 416 26.92 -0.26 -17.43
C LEU A 416 26.15 -0.94 -18.55
N VAL A 417 26.23 -0.44 -19.78
CA VAL A 417 25.77 -1.10 -21.01
C VAL A 417 26.83 -0.93 -22.11
N SER A 418 26.81 -1.87 -23.06
CA SER A 418 27.67 -1.89 -24.24
C SER A 418 26.84 -1.68 -25.51
N GLY A 419 27.49 -1.21 -26.59
CA GLY A 419 26.89 -1.04 -27.90
C GLY A 419 27.31 0.28 -28.57
N ALA A 420 27.37 0.26 -29.89
CA ALA A 420 27.81 1.42 -30.69
C ALA A 420 26.73 2.52 -30.79
N ASP A 421 25.48 2.12 -30.68
CA ASP A 421 24.32 3.00 -30.86
C ASP A 421 23.23 2.70 -29.83
N THR A 422 22.16 3.49 -29.85
CA THR A 422 21.02 3.34 -28.92
C THR A 422 20.34 1.96 -29.06
N ALA A 423 20.23 1.41 -30.27
CA ALA A 423 19.59 0.11 -30.49
C ALA A 423 20.39 -1.01 -29.81
N ALA A 424 21.71 -1.04 -30.00
CA ALA A 424 22.58 -2.03 -29.38
C ALA A 424 22.60 -1.89 -27.83
N ARG A 425 22.67 -0.66 -27.33
CA ARG A 425 22.66 -0.36 -25.88
C ARG A 425 21.35 -0.73 -25.23
N SER A 426 20.23 -0.47 -25.89
CA SER A 426 18.91 -0.81 -25.38
C SER A 426 18.70 -2.33 -25.33
N GLN A 427 19.19 -3.06 -26.33
CA GLN A 427 19.17 -4.53 -26.31
C GLN A 427 20.06 -5.10 -25.20
N ASP A 428 21.25 -4.52 -24.95
CA ASP A 428 22.10 -4.94 -23.82
C ASP A 428 21.44 -4.65 -22.47
N ALA A 429 20.77 -3.50 -22.32
CA ALA A 429 20.00 -3.20 -21.11
C ALA A 429 18.86 -4.19 -20.88
N LEU A 430 18.13 -4.58 -21.92
CA LEU A 430 17.09 -5.63 -21.85
C LEU A 430 17.69 -6.99 -21.47
N ASN A 431 18.81 -7.37 -22.06
CA ASN A 431 19.50 -8.61 -21.73
C ASN A 431 19.96 -8.63 -20.27
N LYS A 432 20.38 -7.48 -19.70
CA LYS A 432 20.74 -7.37 -18.28
C LYS A 432 19.53 -7.53 -17.38
N LEU A 433 18.37 -6.98 -17.73
CA LEU A 433 17.12 -7.20 -17.00
C LEU A 433 16.74 -8.69 -16.99
N ARG A 434 16.79 -9.34 -18.16
CA ARG A 434 16.51 -10.80 -18.29
C ARG A 434 17.49 -11.63 -17.46
N ALA A 435 18.78 -11.34 -17.54
CA ALA A 435 19.81 -12.03 -16.76
C ALA A 435 19.64 -11.79 -15.24
N TYR A 436 19.06 -10.68 -14.85
CA TYR A 436 18.78 -10.35 -13.45
C TYR A 436 17.60 -11.12 -12.88
N GLY A 437 16.69 -11.62 -13.71
CA GLY A 437 15.52 -12.38 -13.31
C GLY A 437 14.18 -11.81 -13.77
N TRP A 438 14.17 -10.73 -14.55
CA TRP A 438 13.01 -10.31 -15.30
C TRP A 438 12.83 -11.27 -16.50
N THR A 439 11.73 -12.03 -16.49
CA THR A 439 11.50 -13.00 -17.57
C THR A 439 11.14 -12.31 -18.88
N PRO A 440 11.27 -13.00 -20.04
CA PRO A 440 10.80 -12.44 -21.32
C PRO A 440 9.34 -11.99 -21.32
N ASP A 441 8.48 -12.63 -20.52
CA ASP A 441 7.07 -12.22 -20.35
C ASP A 441 6.94 -10.80 -19.76
N ASN A 442 7.98 -10.30 -19.10
CA ASN A 442 8.01 -8.94 -18.56
C ASN A 442 8.51 -7.90 -19.57
N ASP A 443 9.04 -8.28 -20.72
CA ASP A 443 9.67 -7.35 -21.67
C ASP A 443 8.72 -6.22 -22.07
N GLN A 444 7.44 -6.54 -22.25
CA GLN A 444 6.39 -5.57 -22.59
C GLN A 444 6.09 -4.58 -21.48
N MET A 445 6.34 -4.96 -20.24
CA MET A 445 6.02 -4.14 -19.06
C MET A 445 7.06 -3.06 -18.79
N HIS A 446 8.30 -3.23 -19.27
CA HIS A 446 9.40 -2.33 -18.90
C HIS A 446 9.11 -0.88 -19.23
N ASN A 447 8.56 -0.60 -20.40
CA ASN A 447 8.26 0.78 -20.79
C ASN A 447 7.08 1.36 -19.97
N ALA A 448 5.99 0.62 -19.78
CA ALA A 448 4.84 1.06 -19.00
C ALA A 448 5.20 1.21 -17.51
N HIS A 449 5.86 0.22 -16.94
CA HIS A 449 6.28 0.23 -15.54
C HIS A 449 7.15 1.46 -15.22
N TYR A 450 8.06 1.82 -16.11
CA TYR A 450 8.90 2.98 -15.93
C TYR A 450 8.15 4.31 -16.20
N ALA A 451 7.45 4.42 -17.32
CA ALA A 451 6.78 5.66 -17.73
C ALA A 451 5.67 6.09 -16.75
N LEU A 452 5.02 5.11 -16.10
CA LEU A 452 4.06 5.36 -15.03
C LEU A 452 4.72 5.73 -13.69
N GLY A 453 6.05 5.72 -13.61
CA GLY A 453 6.82 6.16 -12.45
C GLY A 453 7.06 5.08 -11.40
N ASN A 454 6.66 3.83 -11.64
CA ASN A 454 6.81 2.77 -10.64
C ASN A 454 8.29 2.53 -10.28
N GLY A 455 9.18 2.44 -11.27
CA GLY A 455 10.62 2.29 -11.03
C GLY A 455 11.18 3.41 -10.13
N PRO A 456 11.10 4.69 -10.53
CA PRO A 456 11.61 5.81 -9.74
C PRO A 456 10.98 5.95 -8.35
N ILE A 457 9.65 5.79 -8.26
CA ILE A 457 8.91 6.03 -7.00
C ILE A 457 9.19 4.94 -5.99
N LEU A 458 9.08 3.66 -6.37
CA LEU A 458 9.34 2.54 -5.46
C LEU A 458 10.80 2.49 -5.03
N SER A 459 11.74 2.80 -5.95
CA SER A 459 13.18 2.90 -5.63
C SER A 459 13.52 4.02 -4.66
N ALA A 460 12.71 5.09 -4.61
CA ALA A 460 12.86 6.17 -3.64
C ALA A 460 12.19 5.83 -2.30
N MET A 461 10.95 5.33 -2.34
CA MET A 461 10.11 5.15 -1.16
C MET A 461 10.58 4.02 -0.25
N TYR A 462 10.76 2.82 -0.80
CA TYR A 462 11.04 1.63 0.00
C TYR A 462 12.37 1.71 0.76
N PRO A 463 13.51 2.10 0.15
CA PRO A 463 14.75 2.23 0.90
C PRO A 463 14.65 3.27 2.03
N VAL A 464 13.94 4.39 1.82
CA VAL A 464 13.75 5.41 2.88
C VAL A 464 12.92 4.84 4.02
N SER A 465 11.84 4.10 3.71
CA SER A 465 10.99 3.44 4.70
C SER A 465 11.76 2.38 5.49
N TYR A 466 12.46 1.47 4.82
CA TYR A 466 13.24 0.41 5.46
C TYR A 466 14.35 0.96 6.36
N GLY A 467 15.06 2.00 5.90
CA GLY A 467 16.08 2.67 6.68
C GLY A 467 15.54 3.58 7.79
N ARG A 468 14.23 3.78 7.89
CA ARG A 468 13.54 4.66 8.85
C ARG A 468 14.09 6.09 8.85
N PHE A 469 14.44 6.59 7.66
CA PHE A 469 15.04 7.91 7.56
C PHE A 469 14.01 9.01 7.79
N PRO A 470 14.37 10.07 8.54
CA PRO A 470 13.56 11.26 8.64
C PRO A 470 13.56 12.04 7.31
N VAL A 471 12.57 12.90 7.13
CA VAL A 471 12.40 13.66 5.87
C VAL A 471 13.61 14.53 5.55
N GLU A 472 14.25 15.11 6.57
CA GLU A 472 15.43 15.96 6.43
C GLU A 472 16.70 15.21 6.06
N ALA A 473 16.72 13.89 6.13
CA ALA A 473 17.90 13.09 5.73
C ALA A 473 18.18 13.19 4.23
N ASN A 474 17.17 13.56 3.42
CA ASN A 474 17.31 13.79 1.97
C ASN A 474 18.13 12.70 1.26
N VAL A 475 17.84 11.44 1.60
CA VAL A 475 18.63 10.26 1.17
C VAL A 475 18.68 10.18 -0.34
N CYS A 476 19.85 9.95 -0.90
CA CYS A 476 20.12 10.01 -2.34
C CYS A 476 19.63 11.32 -2.99
N ASN A 477 19.66 12.45 -2.25
CA ASN A 477 19.18 13.75 -2.71
C ASN A 477 17.76 13.71 -3.27
N THR A 478 16.90 12.91 -2.64
CA THR A 478 15.53 12.66 -3.09
C THR A 478 14.53 13.23 -2.10
N SER A 479 13.51 13.90 -2.62
CA SER A 479 12.37 14.41 -1.85
C SER A 479 11.07 14.19 -2.62
N PHE A 480 9.93 14.61 -2.06
CA PHE A 480 8.62 14.44 -2.68
C PHE A 480 7.89 15.79 -2.72
N GLY A 481 7.15 16.05 -3.79
CA GLY A 481 6.38 17.29 -3.94
C GLY A 481 5.61 17.34 -5.24
N ALA A 482 4.72 18.33 -5.35
CA ALA A 482 4.09 18.67 -6.62
C ALA A 482 5.08 19.42 -7.53
N VAL A 483 4.87 19.31 -8.82
CA VAL A 483 5.75 19.96 -9.82
C VAL A 483 4.91 20.62 -10.92
N ASN A 484 5.47 21.66 -11.52
CA ASN A 484 4.90 22.28 -12.71
C ASN A 484 5.24 21.50 -14.00
N ALA A 485 4.79 22.00 -15.14
CA ALA A 485 5.01 21.38 -16.45
C ALA A 485 6.49 21.24 -16.84
N THR A 486 7.40 21.95 -16.20
CA THR A 486 8.86 21.84 -16.42
C THR A 486 9.54 20.95 -15.40
N GLY A 487 8.78 20.30 -14.52
CA GLY A 487 9.24 19.42 -13.45
C GLY A 487 9.81 20.14 -12.24
N ALA A 488 9.71 21.47 -12.15
CA ALA A 488 10.16 22.22 -10.98
C ALA A 488 9.14 22.11 -9.82
N PRO A 489 9.59 21.95 -8.57
CA PRO A 489 8.70 21.86 -7.42
C PRO A 489 7.87 23.13 -7.23
N VAL A 490 6.58 22.94 -6.95
CA VAL A 490 5.60 24.01 -6.69
C VAL A 490 4.71 23.64 -5.51
N ALA A 491 4.05 24.65 -4.94
CA ALA A 491 3.02 24.41 -3.93
C ALA A 491 1.86 23.59 -4.52
N VAL A 492 1.32 22.69 -3.75
CA VAL A 492 0.12 21.94 -4.14
C VAL A 492 -1.08 22.88 -4.09
N ALA A 493 -1.92 22.85 -5.12
CA ALA A 493 -3.18 23.59 -5.09
C ALA A 493 -4.05 23.15 -3.89
N PRO A 494 -4.64 24.07 -3.13
CA PRO A 494 -5.40 23.75 -1.91
C PRO A 494 -6.49 22.68 -2.12
N ALA A 495 -7.25 22.76 -3.22
CA ALA A 495 -8.25 21.76 -3.55
C ALA A 495 -7.64 20.36 -3.81
N THR A 496 -6.53 20.29 -4.53
CA THR A 496 -5.83 19.02 -4.77
C THR A 496 -5.33 18.40 -3.46
N LEU A 497 -4.75 19.22 -2.58
CA LEU A 497 -4.26 18.75 -1.28
C LEU A 497 -5.42 18.30 -0.38
N ALA A 498 -6.52 19.05 -0.35
CA ALA A 498 -7.70 18.72 0.46
C ALA A 498 -8.36 17.41 0.04
N GLN A 499 -8.35 17.07 -1.26
CA GLN A 499 -8.94 15.86 -1.81
C GLN A 499 -8.00 14.65 -1.78
N SER A 500 -6.70 14.85 -1.53
CA SER A 500 -5.69 13.80 -1.68
C SER A 500 -5.88 12.61 -0.73
N PHE A 501 -6.56 12.78 0.41
CA PHE A 501 -6.98 11.66 1.26
C PHE A 501 -7.83 10.64 0.50
N ALA A 502 -8.72 11.11 -0.38
CA ALA A 502 -9.64 10.25 -1.12
C ALA A 502 -9.06 9.73 -2.44
N THR A 503 -8.12 10.47 -3.06
CA THR A 503 -7.61 10.16 -4.40
C THR A 503 -6.22 9.54 -4.37
N ALA A 504 -5.37 9.88 -3.40
CA ALA A 504 -4.00 9.41 -3.33
C ALA A 504 -3.92 7.93 -2.92
N ASN A 505 -3.04 7.20 -3.56
CA ASN A 505 -2.70 5.82 -3.17
C ASN A 505 -1.32 5.73 -2.50
N GLY A 506 -0.74 6.86 -2.11
CA GLY A 506 0.54 6.94 -1.40
C GLY A 506 1.79 6.61 -2.22
N THR A 507 1.63 6.13 -3.45
CA THR A 507 2.76 5.81 -4.35
C THR A 507 2.81 6.75 -5.55
N ALA A 508 2.02 6.49 -6.59
CA ALA A 508 2.07 7.27 -7.83
C ALA A 508 0.70 7.82 -8.23
N ASN A 509 -0.34 6.98 -8.14
CA ASN A 509 -1.65 7.31 -8.67
C ASN A 509 -2.48 8.14 -7.69
N GLY A 510 -3.06 9.24 -8.19
CA GLY A 510 -3.94 10.09 -7.41
C GLY A 510 -3.26 10.90 -6.29
N THR A 511 -1.95 10.81 -6.13
CA THR A 511 -1.19 11.62 -5.18
C THR A 511 -0.67 12.89 -5.86
N PRO A 512 -0.69 14.05 -5.18
CA PRO A 512 -0.05 15.24 -5.69
C PRO A 512 1.48 15.19 -5.60
N ALA A 513 2.05 14.22 -4.88
CA ALA A 513 3.48 14.10 -4.67
C ALA A 513 4.14 13.19 -5.72
N THR A 514 5.15 13.70 -6.40
CA THR A 514 6.06 12.91 -7.22
C THR A 514 7.47 12.94 -6.63
N VAL A 515 8.35 12.06 -7.11
CA VAL A 515 9.77 12.05 -6.73
C VAL A 515 10.48 13.24 -7.36
N VAL A 516 11.18 13.98 -6.53
CA VAL A 516 11.99 15.15 -6.92
C VAL A 516 13.46 14.88 -6.60
N TYR A 517 14.31 14.99 -7.58
CA TYR A 517 15.77 14.91 -7.42
C TYR A 517 16.34 16.32 -7.21
N ASN A 518 16.84 16.56 -6.00
CA ASN A 518 17.21 17.89 -5.51
C ASN A 518 18.52 18.41 -6.13
N VAL A 519 19.34 17.52 -6.70
CA VAL A 519 20.65 17.85 -7.31
C VAL A 519 20.64 17.81 -8.85
N SER A 520 19.48 17.81 -9.48
CA SER A 520 19.39 17.87 -10.93
C SER A 520 20.07 19.15 -11.46
N VAL A 521 20.81 19.05 -12.56
CA VAL A 521 21.41 20.22 -13.22
C VAL A 521 20.31 21.21 -13.60
N GLY A 522 20.52 22.48 -13.28
CA GLY A 522 19.52 23.53 -13.46
C GLY A 522 18.46 23.61 -12.35
N GLY A 523 18.70 22.96 -11.21
CA GLY A 523 17.84 22.99 -10.02
C GLY A 523 17.01 21.71 -9.84
N ALA A 524 16.33 21.61 -8.70
CA ALA A 524 15.52 20.45 -8.37
C ALA A 524 14.44 20.17 -9.42
N LYS A 525 14.28 18.88 -9.81
CA LYS A 525 13.34 18.44 -10.86
C LYS A 525 12.67 17.14 -10.47
N ALA A 526 11.42 16.97 -10.91
CA ALA A 526 10.80 15.66 -10.93
C ALA A 526 11.64 14.67 -11.74
N TRP A 527 11.58 13.40 -11.38
CA TRP A 527 12.36 12.33 -12.02
C TRP A 527 12.25 12.32 -13.55
N GLN A 528 11.07 12.65 -14.11
CA GLN A 528 10.85 12.71 -15.56
C GLN A 528 11.73 13.75 -16.26
N PHE A 529 12.11 14.80 -15.56
CA PHE A 529 12.83 15.95 -16.10
C PHE A 529 14.26 16.07 -15.59
N ALA A 530 14.68 15.12 -14.73
CA ALA A 530 15.95 15.21 -14.05
C ALA A 530 17.14 15.02 -14.99
N VAL A 531 18.13 15.87 -14.81
CA VAL A 531 19.42 15.88 -15.51
C VAL A 531 20.49 15.47 -14.50
N SER A 532 21.17 14.36 -14.74
CA SER A 532 22.22 13.89 -13.83
C SER A 532 23.46 14.77 -13.89
N PRO A 533 24.02 15.22 -12.77
CA PRO A 533 25.27 15.97 -12.74
C PRO A 533 26.44 15.26 -13.43
N SER A 534 26.53 13.94 -13.32
CA SER A 534 27.65 13.16 -13.87
C SER A 534 27.58 12.98 -15.39
N THR A 535 26.39 13.08 -15.99
CA THR A 535 26.20 12.90 -17.45
C THR A 535 25.90 14.22 -18.16
N GLY A 536 25.34 15.20 -17.44
CA GLY A 536 24.93 16.50 -17.99
C GLY A 536 23.71 16.42 -18.93
N VAL A 537 23.03 15.26 -19.00
CA VAL A 537 21.89 15.04 -19.90
C VAL A 537 20.62 14.67 -19.15
N ALA A 538 19.46 14.86 -19.79
CA ALA A 538 18.15 14.54 -19.22
C ALA A 538 17.92 13.01 -19.31
N ASP A 539 18.47 12.27 -18.38
CA ASP A 539 18.52 10.81 -18.31
C ASP A 539 17.65 10.24 -17.17
N PHE A 540 16.62 10.95 -16.75
CA PHE A 540 15.75 10.60 -15.62
C PHE A 540 16.49 10.52 -14.28
N GLY A 541 17.59 11.25 -14.10
CA GLY A 541 18.37 11.24 -12.85
C GLY A 541 19.07 9.91 -12.59
N LEU A 542 19.89 9.45 -13.53
CA LEU A 542 20.66 8.21 -13.40
C LEU A 542 21.50 8.18 -12.12
N ASP A 543 22.11 9.29 -11.71
CA ASP A 543 22.90 9.36 -10.49
C ASP A 543 22.07 9.03 -9.24
N ASN A 544 20.81 9.49 -9.18
CA ASN A 544 19.90 9.16 -8.08
C ASN A 544 19.50 7.68 -8.10
N ALA A 545 19.22 7.11 -9.28
CA ALA A 545 18.91 5.68 -9.43
C ALA A 545 20.08 4.78 -8.98
N LEU A 546 21.31 5.15 -9.33
CA LEU A 546 22.52 4.43 -8.89
C LEU A 546 22.71 4.52 -7.37
N CYS A 547 22.47 5.69 -6.78
CA CYS A 547 22.51 5.88 -5.32
C CYS A 547 21.44 5.03 -4.63
N GLN A 548 20.19 5.03 -5.11
CA GLN A 548 19.10 4.21 -4.57
C GLN A 548 19.42 2.71 -4.65
N ARG A 549 20.03 2.27 -5.75
CA ARG A 549 20.51 0.89 -5.89
C ARG A 549 21.59 0.55 -4.87
N ALA A 550 22.54 1.43 -4.65
CA ALA A 550 23.63 1.24 -3.70
C ALA A 550 23.12 1.13 -2.25
N LEU A 551 22.03 1.83 -1.88
CA LEU A 551 21.36 1.66 -0.57
C LEU A 551 20.94 0.21 -0.33
N VAL A 552 20.40 -0.44 -1.36
CA VAL A 552 19.87 -1.81 -1.25
C VAL A 552 20.99 -2.86 -1.29
N THR A 553 22.03 -2.63 -2.10
CA THR A 553 23.08 -3.63 -2.34
C THR A 553 24.27 -3.53 -1.39
N GLY A 554 24.55 -2.37 -0.84
CA GLY A 554 25.74 -2.13 0.00
C GLY A 554 27.03 -1.89 -0.79
N VAL A 555 26.91 -1.78 -2.11
CA VAL A 555 28.04 -1.54 -3.02
C VAL A 555 27.75 -0.39 -3.97
N ASP A 556 28.78 0.28 -4.41
CA ASP A 556 28.69 1.28 -5.48
C ASP A 556 28.17 0.61 -6.75
N SER A 557 27.14 1.18 -7.35
CA SER A 557 26.39 0.56 -8.46
C SER A 557 27.14 0.58 -9.80
N VAL A 558 28.24 1.32 -9.89
CA VAL A 558 29.09 1.39 -11.09
C VAL A 558 30.33 0.53 -10.94
N THR A 559 31.05 0.69 -9.83
CA THR A 559 32.34 0.05 -9.61
C THR A 559 32.25 -1.29 -8.90
N GLY A 560 31.11 -1.59 -8.24
CA GLY A 560 30.96 -2.77 -7.39
C GLY A 560 31.73 -2.69 -6.06
N ALA A 561 32.41 -1.58 -5.77
CA ALA A 561 33.17 -1.41 -4.54
C ALA A 561 32.23 -1.30 -3.33
N ALA A 562 32.64 -1.86 -2.19
CA ALA A 562 31.88 -1.72 -0.95
C ALA A 562 31.76 -0.25 -0.53
N LEU A 563 30.58 0.14 -0.03
CA LEU A 563 30.36 1.48 0.48
C LEU A 563 31.18 1.75 1.75
N THR A 564 31.57 3.00 1.94
CA THR A 564 32.32 3.49 3.08
C THR A 564 31.55 4.56 3.84
N ALA A 565 32.10 5.09 4.91
CA ALA A 565 31.51 6.21 5.64
C ALA A 565 31.44 7.50 4.81
N SER A 566 32.31 7.67 3.80
CA SER A 566 32.36 8.83 2.91
C SER A 566 31.68 8.63 1.56
N SER A 567 31.12 7.45 1.30
CA SER A 567 30.36 7.18 0.07
C SER A 567 29.02 7.92 0.05
N THR A 568 28.42 8.08 -1.12
CA THR A 568 27.05 8.54 -1.30
C THR A 568 26.26 7.45 -2.07
N PRO A 569 25.34 6.68 -1.44
CA PRO A 569 25.01 6.77 0.00
C PRO A 569 26.13 6.24 0.90
N THR A 570 26.09 6.61 2.19
CA THR A 570 27.06 6.08 3.16
C THR A 570 26.80 4.60 3.46
N LYS A 571 27.86 3.90 3.91
CA LYS A 571 27.71 2.51 4.39
C LYS A 571 26.64 2.39 5.49
N ALA A 572 26.60 3.33 6.43
CA ALA A 572 25.63 3.31 7.52
C ALA A 572 24.18 3.43 7.01
N GLN A 573 23.93 4.27 6.00
CA GLN A 573 22.61 4.36 5.38
C GLN A 573 22.21 3.05 4.69
N SER A 574 23.12 2.45 3.94
CA SER A 574 22.85 1.15 3.30
C SER A 574 22.65 0.03 4.31
N ASP A 575 23.44 -0.02 5.38
CA ASP A 575 23.28 -1.04 6.43
C ASP A 575 21.91 -0.91 7.10
N ALA A 576 21.42 0.31 7.35
CA ALA A 576 20.08 0.53 7.90
C ALA A 576 18.97 0.03 6.94
N VAL A 577 19.09 0.30 5.65
CA VAL A 577 18.14 -0.20 4.62
C VAL A 577 18.14 -1.72 4.57
N ARG A 578 19.30 -2.34 4.52
CA ARG A 578 19.45 -3.80 4.43
C ARG A 578 18.94 -4.50 5.69
N ALA A 579 19.14 -3.91 6.85
CA ALA A 579 18.56 -4.39 8.10
C ALA A 579 17.01 -4.32 8.05
N GLY A 580 16.44 -3.21 7.55
CA GLY A 580 15.00 -3.08 7.38
C GLY A 580 14.40 -4.04 6.35
N ILE A 581 15.14 -4.36 5.29
CA ILE A 581 14.75 -5.40 4.32
C ILE A 581 14.68 -6.78 5.01
N ALA A 582 15.65 -7.09 5.86
CA ALA A 582 15.66 -8.38 6.57
C ALA A 582 14.46 -8.55 7.53
N GLU A 583 13.88 -7.44 8.03
CA GLU A 583 12.70 -7.48 8.92
C GLU A 583 11.40 -7.85 8.21
N VAL A 584 11.32 -7.69 6.88
CA VAL A 584 10.07 -7.93 6.12
C VAL A 584 9.99 -9.31 5.51
N VAL A 585 11.06 -10.08 5.58
CA VAL A 585 11.10 -11.47 5.09
C VAL A 585 10.19 -12.34 5.98
N LEU A 586 9.35 -13.15 5.35
CA LEU A 586 8.52 -14.13 6.05
C LEU A 586 9.39 -15.20 6.72
N ASN A 587 8.92 -15.74 7.85
CA ASN A 587 9.67 -16.79 8.55
C ASN A 587 9.55 -18.17 7.87
N GLY A 588 8.53 -18.34 7.02
CA GLY A 588 8.27 -19.61 6.34
C GLY A 588 7.55 -20.63 7.24
N ASN A 589 6.75 -20.17 8.19
CA ASN A 589 6.00 -21.00 9.14
C ASN A 589 4.55 -21.26 8.69
N LEU A 590 4.20 -20.96 7.44
CA LEU A 590 2.87 -21.22 6.88
C LEU A 590 2.69 -22.65 6.39
#